data_3f58e12c67b4df5bf85231dbbea22f95
#
_entry.id   3f58e12c67b4df5bf85231dbbea22f95
#
_cell.length_a   1.000
_cell.length_b   1.000
_cell.length_c   1.000
_cell.angle_alpha   90.00
_cell.angle_beta   90.00
_cell.angle_gamma   90.00
#
_symmetry.space_group_name_H-M   'P 1'
#
loop_
_entity.id
_entity.type
_entity.pdbx_description
1 polymer ?
#
loop_
_entity_poly.entity_id
_entity_poly.type
_entity_poly.pdbx_seq_one_letter_code
_entity_poly.pdbx_strand_id
1 'polypeptide(L)'
;MAHKFAEIAFTPVVRAIQVEEGSRTGYSRMDGGDDYNHLLGSREAIFIAASDSFYMASVGETGWPYVQHRGGPAGFMKVLDERTIGFADYAGNRQYVSTGNFRSDNRVALFFMDYPNRRRLKMLGRVRTVERDEPELLARLED
;
A
#
# COMPACT_ATOMS: atom_id res chain seq x y z
N MET A 1 4.14 -12.70 17.18
CA MET A 1 4.02 -12.23 15.78
C MET A 1 4.58 -10.83 15.73
N ALA A 2 5.29 -10.47 14.70
CA ALA A 2 6.10 -9.27 14.77
C ALA A 2 5.90 -8.33 13.57
N HIS A 3 6.72 -8.41 12.56
CA HIS A 3 6.64 -7.51 11.43
C HIS A 3 5.44 -7.86 10.53
N LYS A 4 4.37 -7.09 10.59
CA LYS A 4 3.08 -7.44 9.92
C LYS A 4 3.20 -7.60 8.41
N PHE A 5 3.98 -6.78 7.73
CA PHE A 5 4.25 -6.97 6.31
C PHE A 5 4.95 -8.32 6.05
N ALA A 6 5.95 -8.67 6.87
CA ALA A 6 6.69 -9.92 6.71
C ALA A 6 5.83 -11.16 6.95
N GLU A 7 4.85 -11.09 7.85
CA GLU A 7 3.91 -12.21 8.08
C GLU A 7 3.13 -12.56 6.81
N ILE A 8 2.78 -11.56 6.01
CA ILE A 8 2.08 -11.77 4.75
C ILE A 8 3.04 -12.15 3.63
N ALA A 9 4.19 -11.46 3.52
CA ALA A 9 5.10 -11.57 2.39
C ALA A 9 6.08 -12.76 2.51
N PHE A 10 6.47 -13.15 3.73
CA PHE A 10 7.43 -14.24 3.95
C PHE A 10 6.72 -15.58 4.06
N THR A 11 6.20 -16.04 2.94
CA THR A 11 5.57 -17.35 2.78
C THR A 11 6.59 -18.47 2.97
N PRO A 12 6.15 -19.72 3.17
CA PRO A 12 7.07 -20.87 3.27
C PRO A 12 8.03 -20.96 2.08
N VAL A 13 7.58 -20.70 0.86
CA VAL A 13 8.44 -20.70 -0.34
C VAL A 13 9.47 -19.58 -0.28
N VAL A 14 9.06 -18.36 0.10
CA VAL A 14 9.99 -17.23 0.25
C VAL A 14 11.05 -17.53 1.32
N ARG A 15 10.64 -18.08 2.46
CA ARG A 15 11.57 -18.47 3.53
C ARG A 15 12.57 -19.55 3.09
N ALA A 16 12.11 -20.53 2.29
CA ALA A 16 13.00 -21.55 1.74
C ALA A 16 14.09 -20.92 0.85
N ILE A 17 13.73 -19.99 -0.02
CA ILE A 17 14.72 -19.26 -0.84
C ILE A 17 15.67 -18.43 0.03
N GLN A 18 15.16 -17.77 1.08
CA GLN A 18 16.03 -17.05 2.03
C GLN A 18 17.05 -17.97 2.71
N VAL A 19 16.70 -19.23 2.95
CA VAL A 19 17.63 -20.23 3.48
C VAL A 19 18.68 -20.60 2.42
N GLU A 20 18.25 -20.92 1.21
CA GLU A 20 19.12 -21.25 0.08
C GLU A 20 20.14 -20.15 -0.20
N GLU A 21 19.71 -18.89 -0.17
CA GLU A 21 20.54 -17.72 -0.45
C GLU A 21 21.27 -17.15 0.79
N GLY A 22 21.10 -17.78 1.96
CA GLY A 22 21.79 -17.41 3.19
C GLY A 22 21.29 -16.16 3.89
N SER A 23 20.14 -15.61 3.50
CA SER A 23 19.59 -14.37 4.09
C SER A 23 18.60 -14.62 5.24
N ARG A 24 18.14 -15.86 5.44
CA ARG A 24 17.11 -16.19 6.42
C ARG A 24 17.45 -15.76 7.84
N THR A 25 18.70 -15.94 8.31
CA THR A 25 19.14 -15.59 9.65
C THR A 25 18.93 -14.09 9.91
N GLY A 26 19.26 -13.23 8.93
CA GLY A 26 19.04 -11.78 9.04
C GLY A 26 17.56 -11.39 9.13
N TYR A 27 16.70 -12.07 8.41
CA TYR A 27 15.26 -11.78 8.39
C TYR A 27 14.47 -12.48 9.49
N SER A 28 15.00 -13.53 10.12
CA SER A 28 14.32 -14.25 11.21
C SER A 28 13.98 -13.36 12.41
N ARG A 29 14.72 -12.27 12.62
CA ARG A 29 14.42 -11.26 13.63
C ARG A 29 13.04 -10.59 13.45
N MET A 30 12.47 -10.68 12.26
CA MET A 30 11.14 -10.13 11.95
C MET A 30 10.00 -11.08 12.30
N ASP A 31 10.30 -12.32 12.72
CA ASP A 31 9.30 -13.36 12.92
C ASP A 31 8.70 -13.37 14.34
N GLY A 32 9.33 -12.72 15.30
CA GLY A 32 8.94 -12.82 16.71
C GLY A 32 8.89 -11.47 17.43
N GLY A 33 8.36 -11.49 18.66
CA GLY A 33 8.20 -10.31 19.49
C GLY A 33 6.83 -9.64 19.36
N ASP A 34 6.71 -8.41 19.82
CA ASP A 34 5.51 -7.62 19.71
C ASP A 34 5.23 -7.21 18.26
N ASP A 35 3.97 -7.01 17.93
CA ASP A 35 3.58 -6.60 16.59
C ASP A 35 4.10 -5.19 16.26
N TYR A 36 4.65 -5.02 15.08
CA TYR A 36 5.14 -3.74 14.60
C TYR A 36 4.96 -3.57 13.08
N ASN A 37 5.18 -2.37 12.59
CA ASN A 37 5.00 -1.98 11.18
C ASN A 37 3.58 -2.22 10.64
N HIS A 38 2.57 -2.08 11.49
CA HIS A 38 1.16 -2.15 11.11
C HIS A 38 0.43 -0.81 11.31
N LEU A 39 1.12 0.17 11.90
CA LEU A 39 0.61 1.52 12.10
C LEU A 39 1.49 2.52 11.36
N LEU A 40 0.86 3.57 10.84
CA LEU A 40 1.53 4.70 10.22
C LEU A 40 2.02 5.63 11.33
N GLY A 41 3.33 5.78 11.41
CA GLY A 41 3.95 6.77 12.28
C GLY A 41 4.22 8.10 11.55
N SER A 42 4.88 9.01 12.25
CA SER A 42 5.23 10.32 11.68
C SER A 42 6.15 10.21 10.45
N ARG A 43 7.03 9.22 10.41
CA ARG A 43 7.94 9.00 9.27
C ARG A 43 7.18 8.62 8.00
N GLU A 44 6.24 7.70 8.12
CA GLU A 44 5.39 7.27 7.01
C GLU A 44 4.47 8.42 6.56
N ALA A 45 3.88 9.14 7.49
CA ALA A 45 3.01 10.29 7.20
C ALA A 45 3.76 11.39 6.44
N ILE A 46 4.98 11.74 6.86
CA ILE A 46 5.83 12.72 6.17
C ILE A 46 6.18 12.23 4.75
N PHE A 47 6.54 10.95 4.60
CA PHE A 47 6.88 10.38 3.30
C PHE A 47 5.69 10.43 2.33
N ILE A 48 4.50 10.06 2.81
CA ILE A 48 3.27 10.08 2.01
C ILE A 48 2.90 11.52 1.63
N ALA A 49 2.98 12.46 2.57
CA ALA A 49 2.66 13.86 2.33
C ALA A 49 3.60 14.53 1.31
N ALA A 50 4.83 14.08 1.21
CA ALA A 50 5.81 14.58 0.24
C ALA A 50 5.68 13.90 -1.13
N SER A 51 4.92 12.83 -1.25
CA SER A 51 4.79 12.05 -2.49
C SER A 51 3.79 12.68 -3.44
N ASP A 52 4.11 12.69 -4.73
CA ASP A 52 3.26 13.15 -5.83
C ASP A 52 2.80 11.98 -6.72
N SER A 53 3.22 10.77 -6.38
CA SER A 53 2.85 9.55 -7.12
C SER A 53 3.07 8.29 -6.31
N PHE A 54 2.41 7.22 -6.72
CA PHE A 54 2.62 5.88 -6.20
C PHE A 54 2.17 4.83 -7.23
N TYR A 55 2.61 3.60 -7.03
CA TYR A 55 2.14 2.45 -7.79
C TYR A 55 1.15 1.66 -6.94
N MET A 56 0.08 1.20 -7.57
CA MET A 56 -1.00 0.46 -6.94
C MET A 56 -1.22 -0.86 -7.66
N ALA A 57 -1.05 -1.97 -6.96
CA ALA A 57 -1.28 -3.30 -7.48
C ALA A 57 -2.58 -3.88 -6.94
N SER A 58 -3.31 -4.55 -7.82
CA SER A 58 -4.54 -5.27 -7.52
C SER A 58 -4.56 -6.62 -8.24
N VAL A 59 -5.54 -7.46 -7.93
CA VAL A 59 -5.71 -8.76 -8.57
C VAL A 59 -7.09 -8.81 -9.24
N GLY A 60 -7.11 -9.13 -10.51
CA GLY A 60 -8.35 -9.28 -11.28
C GLY A 60 -9.05 -10.61 -11.03
N GLU A 61 -10.28 -10.75 -11.48
CA GLU A 61 -11.09 -11.98 -11.38
C GLU A 61 -10.41 -13.18 -12.02
N THR A 62 -9.56 -12.96 -13.03
CA THR A 62 -8.78 -14.02 -13.68
C THR A 62 -7.54 -14.43 -12.90
N GLY A 63 -7.28 -13.83 -11.74
CA GLY A 63 -6.11 -14.09 -10.90
C GLY A 63 -4.83 -13.38 -11.35
N TRP A 64 -4.86 -12.62 -12.44
CA TRP A 64 -3.70 -11.87 -12.89
C TRP A 64 -3.46 -10.63 -12.03
N PRO A 65 -2.21 -10.40 -11.59
CA PRO A 65 -1.85 -9.14 -10.94
C PRO A 65 -1.85 -8.00 -11.94
N TYR A 66 -2.26 -6.83 -11.49
CA TYR A 66 -2.31 -5.60 -12.27
C TYR A 66 -1.65 -4.46 -11.49
N VAL A 67 -0.86 -3.64 -12.17
CA VAL A 67 -0.19 -2.48 -11.58
C VAL A 67 -0.61 -1.21 -12.33
N GLN A 68 -0.94 -0.17 -11.58
CA GLN A 68 -1.27 1.13 -12.11
C GLN A 68 -0.46 2.22 -11.39
N HIS A 69 0.09 3.14 -12.15
CA HIS A 69 0.65 4.38 -11.62
C HIS A 69 -0.46 5.38 -11.32
N ARG A 70 -0.38 6.02 -10.17
CA ARG A 70 -1.25 7.13 -9.77
C ARG A 70 -0.39 8.33 -9.41
N GLY A 71 -0.74 9.50 -9.93
CA GLY A 71 -0.05 10.75 -9.68
C GLY A 71 -1.01 11.89 -9.44
N GLY A 72 -0.52 12.92 -8.76
CA GLY A 72 -1.27 14.13 -8.44
C GLY A 72 -0.34 15.18 -7.86
N PRO A 73 -0.87 16.29 -7.34
CA PRO A 73 -0.04 17.23 -6.60
C PRO A 73 0.55 16.57 -5.35
N ALA A 74 1.72 17.02 -4.91
CA ALA A 74 2.33 16.51 -3.70
C ALA A 74 1.34 16.55 -2.53
N GLY A 75 1.23 15.42 -1.81
CA GLY A 75 0.28 15.30 -0.72
C GLY A 75 -1.17 14.99 -1.14
N PHE A 76 -1.42 14.61 -2.39
CA PHE A 76 -2.77 14.20 -2.81
C PHE A 76 -3.26 12.94 -2.11
N MET A 77 -2.34 12.07 -1.68
CA MET A 77 -2.64 10.97 -0.77
C MET A 77 -2.68 11.50 0.66
N LYS A 78 -3.80 11.34 1.34
CA LYS A 78 -4.02 11.83 2.71
C LYS A 78 -3.85 10.71 3.72
N VAL A 79 -3.15 10.98 4.81
CA VAL A 79 -3.15 10.11 6.00
C VAL A 79 -4.31 10.52 6.89
N LEU A 80 -5.32 9.68 6.97
CA LEU A 80 -6.56 9.97 7.70
C LEU A 80 -6.45 9.62 9.19
N ASP A 81 -5.76 8.52 9.48
CA ASP A 81 -5.42 8.06 10.82
C ASP A 81 -4.23 7.09 10.74
N GLU A 82 -3.86 6.47 11.86
CA GLU A 82 -2.72 5.55 11.93
C GLU A 82 -2.87 4.26 11.11
N ARG A 83 -4.05 3.98 10.55
CA ARG A 83 -4.36 2.76 9.78
C ARG A 83 -4.98 3.05 8.43
N THR A 84 -5.31 4.30 8.13
CA THR A 84 -6.13 4.67 6.98
C THR A 84 -5.48 5.77 6.18
N ILE A 85 -5.34 5.53 4.91
CA ILE A 85 -4.96 6.53 3.91
C ILE A 85 -6.04 6.63 2.85
N GLY A 86 -6.14 7.75 2.18
CA GLY A 86 -7.13 7.95 1.14
C GLY A 86 -6.68 8.96 0.10
N PHE A 87 -7.27 8.88 -1.07
CA PHE A 87 -7.04 9.85 -2.14
C PHE A 87 -8.27 9.99 -3.01
N ALA A 88 -8.43 11.17 -3.62
CA ALA A 88 -9.42 11.38 -4.66
C ALA A 88 -8.99 10.68 -5.94
N ASP A 89 -9.88 9.91 -6.53
CA ASP A 89 -9.61 9.20 -7.79
C ASP A 89 -9.92 10.13 -8.97
N TYR A 90 -8.88 10.69 -9.55
CA TYR A 90 -9.03 11.55 -10.74
C TYR A 90 -9.44 10.73 -11.97
N ALA A 91 -10.29 11.30 -12.79
CA ALA A 91 -10.70 10.71 -14.05
C ALA A 91 -9.47 10.54 -14.97
N GLY A 92 -9.00 9.30 -15.09
CA GLY A 92 -7.93 8.92 -16.02
C GLY A 92 -8.48 8.47 -17.38
N ASN A 93 -7.90 7.41 -17.93
CA ASN A 93 -8.28 6.84 -19.23
C ASN A 93 -9.65 6.11 -19.23
N ARG A 94 -10.31 6.04 -18.09
CA ARG A 94 -11.64 5.45 -17.89
C ARG A 94 -11.73 3.94 -18.20
N GLN A 95 -10.64 3.21 -18.14
CA GLN A 95 -10.64 1.76 -18.31
C GLN A 95 -11.20 1.05 -17.06
N TYR A 96 -11.13 1.68 -15.89
CA TYR A 96 -11.67 1.18 -14.61
C TYR A 96 -11.15 -0.19 -14.17
N VAL A 97 -9.94 -0.57 -14.58
CA VAL A 97 -9.38 -1.90 -14.28
C VAL A 97 -9.21 -2.08 -12.78
N SER A 98 -8.53 -1.16 -12.10
CA SER A 98 -8.36 -1.22 -10.64
C SER A 98 -9.70 -1.18 -9.91
N THR A 99 -10.62 -0.32 -10.33
CA THR A 99 -11.95 -0.20 -9.73
C THR A 99 -12.73 -1.52 -9.83
N GLY A 100 -12.69 -2.16 -11.00
CA GLY A 100 -13.29 -3.47 -11.20
C GLY A 100 -12.64 -4.56 -10.34
N ASN A 101 -11.31 -4.56 -10.29
CA ASN A 101 -10.57 -5.52 -9.48
C ASN A 101 -10.96 -5.41 -8.00
N PHE A 102 -11.05 -4.19 -7.45
CA PHE A 102 -11.40 -3.97 -6.05
C PHE A 102 -12.84 -4.37 -5.68
N ARG A 103 -13.73 -4.47 -6.65
CA ARG A 103 -15.08 -5.01 -6.40
C ARG A 103 -15.08 -6.53 -6.19
N SER A 104 -14.14 -7.25 -6.78
CA SER A 104 -14.01 -8.70 -6.62
C SER A 104 -13.00 -9.10 -5.56
N ASP A 105 -11.89 -8.34 -5.43
CA ASP A 105 -10.84 -8.57 -4.43
C ASP A 105 -10.30 -7.21 -3.96
N ASN A 106 -10.58 -6.85 -2.74
CA ASN A 106 -10.23 -5.54 -2.19
C ASN A 106 -8.79 -5.44 -1.64
N ARG A 107 -7.98 -6.48 -1.79
CA ARG A 107 -6.56 -6.43 -1.40
C ARG A 107 -5.79 -5.54 -2.35
N VAL A 108 -4.87 -4.76 -1.79
CA VAL A 108 -4.05 -3.82 -2.52
C VAL A 108 -2.61 -3.85 -2.02
N ALA A 109 -1.67 -3.68 -2.94
CA ALA A 109 -0.30 -3.34 -2.60
C ALA A 109 0.02 -1.94 -3.13
N LEU A 110 0.62 -1.11 -2.29
CA LEU A 110 1.06 0.24 -2.66
C LEU A 110 2.57 0.34 -2.58
N PHE A 111 3.14 1.06 -3.52
CA PHE A 111 4.57 1.27 -3.61
C PHE A 111 4.85 2.75 -3.89
N PHE A 112 5.41 3.45 -2.91
CA PHE A 112 5.84 4.83 -3.03
C PHE A 112 7.36 4.87 -3.24
N MET A 113 7.82 5.70 -4.17
CA MET A 113 9.24 5.88 -4.45
C MET A 113 9.67 7.32 -4.24
N ASP A 114 10.79 7.48 -3.56
CA ASP A 114 11.58 8.70 -3.53
C ASP A 114 12.89 8.40 -4.28
N TYR A 115 12.87 8.58 -5.59
CA TYR A 115 13.99 8.23 -6.47
C TYR A 115 15.28 8.98 -6.13
N PRO A 116 15.25 10.31 -5.90
CA PRO A 116 16.46 11.07 -5.58
C PRO A 116 17.17 10.57 -4.32
N ASN A 117 16.41 10.19 -3.29
CA ASN A 117 16.95 9.76 -2.01
C ASN A 117 17.04 8.23 -1.87
N ARG A 118 16.68 7.47 -2.91
CA ARG A 118 16.70 5.99 -2.93
C ARG A 118 15.89 5.39 -1.76
N ARG A 119 14.78 5.99 -1.44
CA ARG A 119 13.86 5.52 -0.39
C ARG A 119 12.56 5.02 -1.00
N ARG A 120 11.92 4.11 -0.30
CA ARG A 120 10.62 3.56 -0.69
C ARG A 120 9.77 3.26 0.53
N LEU A 121 8.47 3.29 0.32
CA LEU A 121 7.49 2.81 1.28
C LEU A 121 6.60 1.79 0.58
N LYS A 122 6.49 0.60 1.15
CA LYS A 122 5.62 -0.48 0.67
C LYS A 122 4.53 -0.73 1.69
N MET A 123 3.30 -0.85 1.22
CA MET A 123 2.16 -1.14 2.08
C MET A 123 1.29 -2.24 1.45
N LEU A 124 0.74 -3.08 2.32
CA LEU A 124 -0.34 -4.00 1.98
C LEU A 124 -1.58 -3.56 2.76
N GLY A 125 -2.71 -3.56 2.09
CA GLY A 125 -3.95 -3.09 2.70
C GLY A 125 -5.19 -3.61 2.00
N ARG A 126 -6.31 -3.00 2.36
CA ARG A 126 -7.61 -3.25 1.73
C ARG A 126 -8.23 -1.94 1.31
N VAL A 127 -8.88 -1.95 0.16
CA VAL A 127 -9.52 -0.77 -0.44
C VAL A 127 -11.00 -0.77 -0.12
N ARG A 128 -11.51 0.41 0.20
CA ARG A 128 -12.92 0.74 0.21
C ARG A 128 -13.13 1.98 -0.65
N THR A 129 -14.08 1.94 -1.55
CA THR A 129 -14.51 3.10 -2.33
C THR A 129 -15.45 3.95 -1.47
N VAL A 130 -15.26 5.26 -1.51
CA VAL A 130 -16.14 6.22 -0.84
C VAL A 130 -17.04 6.86 -1.89
N GLU A 131 -18.32 6.77 -1.68
CA GLU A 131 -19.36 7.32 -2.53
C GLU A 131 -19.78 8.71 -2.00
N ARG A 132 -20.68 9.38 -2.75
CA ARG A 132 -21.16 10.73 -2.39
C ARG A 132 -22.00 10.81 -1.10
N ASP A 133 -22.31 9.69 -0.53
CA ASP A 133 -23.06 9.55 0.73
C ASP A 133 -22.20 9.75 1.99
N GLU A 134 -20.88 9.90 1.84
CA GLU A 134 -19.94 10.17 2.94
C GLU A 134 -19.27 11.56 2.79
N PRO A 135 -20.00 12.67 2.85
CA PRO A 135 -19.47 14.00 2.50
C PRO A 135 -18.35 14.47 3.44
N GLU A 136 -18.36 14.10 4.70
CA GLU A 136 -17.30 14.47 5.66
C GLU A 136 -15.96 13.80 5.30
N LEU A 137 -16.01 12.55 4.86
CA LEU A 137 -14.81 11.83 4.42
C LEU A 137 -14.31 12.35 3.08
N LEU A 138 -15.23 12.63 2.14
CA LEU A 138 -14.88 13.23 0.85
C LEU A 138 -14.17 14.57 1.03
N ALA A 139 -14.68 15.45 1.91
CA ALA A 139 -14.05 16.74 2.21
C ALA A 139 -12.60 16.58 2.69
N ARG A 140 -12.30 15.54 3.48
CA ARG A 140 -10.93 15.26 3.95
C ARG A 140 -10.00 14.76 2.84
N LEU A 141 -10.54 14.28 1.72
CA LEU A 141 -9.76 13.79 0.58
C LEU A 141 -9.52 14.87 -0.48
N GLU A 142 -10.34 15.91 -0.52
CA GLU A 142 -10.28 16.99 -1.52
C GLU A 142 -9.34 18.14 -1.11
N ASP A 143 -9.05 18.31 0.18
CA ASP A 143 -8.14 19.32 0.70
C ASP A 143 -6.66 18.91 0.53
#